data_1fbc00492d7fe5bc8d73d2571f900781
#
_entry.id   1fbc00492d7fe5bc8d73d2571f900781
#
_cell.length_a   1.000
_cell.length_b   1.000
_cell.length_c   1.000
_cell.angle_alpha   90.00
_cell.angle_beta   90.00
_cell.angle_gamma   90.00
#
_symmetry.space_group_name_H-M   'P 1'
#
loop_
_entity.id
_entity.type
_entity.pdbx_description
1 polymer ?
#
loop_
_entity_poly.entity_id
_entity_poly.type
_entity_poly.pdbx_seq_one_letter_code
_entity_poly.pdbx_strand_id
1 'polypeptide(L)'
;MLDKGGRRSASGEKRRRYLRWGRIAVTIAAVTYLASRVEPRDVLDAFQRLSLGAAMTAITVVLIGLLMGMVRWRLLLRAYGAIDIPPWTRIAHLYLVGHFYNTYAPGGVGGDVIRGVASRKAFGDLDWASATSGVAVVFIERVIGVSALLVLATGAYLIRPIPGIENVGLWAALGLGAAAGTLIGIAIAPRLAPFLPEKLGKPLRALPRLFSIWPFLVAIVLSLCIHSMNIIAGHAIMHSLDPSVTFAQSAVVMPLIGASAFFPFTVGGAGVREAAFAALYGTVGVPEATAYAGSLSFWATQLISAGVGGVINLMVPLSGRESE
;
A
#
# COMPACT_ATOMS: atom_id res chain seq x y z
N MET A 1 -29.78 -34.47 -13.77
CA MET A 1 -28.41 -33.91 -13.75
C MET A 1 -28.48 -32.40 -13.55
N LEU A 2 -29.07 -31.95 -12.46
CA LEU A 2 -29.35 -30.57 -12.11
C LEU A 2 -28.89 -30.35 -10.66
N ASP A 3 -28.32 -29.15 -10.40
CA ASP A 3 -28.00 -28.58 -9.07
C ASP A 3 -26.63 -28.88 -8.43
N LYS A 4 -25.55 -28.73 -9.22
CA LYS A 4 -24.21 -28.53 -8.62
C LYS A 4 -23.71 -27.05 -8.68
N GLY A 5 -24.38 -26.17 -9.43
CA GLY A 5 -24.01 -24.75 -9.59
C GLY A 5 -24.41 -23.87 -8.41
N GLY A 6 -25.60 -24.05 -7.85
CA GLY A 6 -26.15 -23.23 -6.79
C GLY A 6 -25.44 -23.38 -5.44
N ARG A 7 -24.97 -24.58 -5.09
CA ARG A 7 -24.28 -24.84 -3.81
C ARG A 7 -22.87 -24.26 -3.73
N ARG A 8 -22.15 -24.15 -4.87
CA ARG A 8 -20.81 -23.52 -4.91
C ARG A 8 -20.88 -21.99 -4.80
N SER A 9 -21.91 -21.36 -5.31
CA SER A 9 -22.16 -19.92 -5.19
C SER A 9 -22.47 -19.53 -3.72
N ALA A 10 -23.38 -20.24 -3.07
CA ALA A 10 -23.80 -19.96 -1.70
C ALA A 10 -22.67 -20.15 -0.65
N SER A 11 -21.76 -21.12 -0.85
CA SER A 11 -20.62 -21.33 0.05
C SER A 11 -19.58 -20.22 -0.09
N GLY A 12 -19.36 -19.70 -1.28
CA GLY A 12 -18.46 -18.58 -1.57
C GLY A 12 -18.97 -17.26 -0.96
N GLU A 13 -20.26 -17.00 -1.03
CA GLU A 13 -20.91 -15.83 -0.42
C GLU A 13 -20.85 -15.86 1.10
N LYS A 14 -21.18 -17.00 1.71
CA LYS A 14 -21.05 -17.19 3.16
C LYS A 14 -19.63 -16.95 3.64
N ARG A 15 -18.61 -17.52 2.96
CA ARG A 15 -17.19 -17.31 3.30
C ARG A 15 -16.78 -15.84 3.20
N ARG A 16 -17.19 -15.12 2.15
CA ARG A 16 -16.93 -13.68 1.99
C ARG A 16 -17.58 -12.86 3.10
N ARG A 17 -18.81 -13.21 3.50
CA ARG A 17 -19.53 -12.58 4.60
C ARG A 17 -18.83 -12.81 5.95
N TYR A 18 -18.39 -14.04 6.25
CA TYR A 18 -17.62 -14.34 7.47
C TYR A 18 -16.28 -13.59 7.53
N LEU A 19 -15.55 -13.54 6.43
CA LEU A 19 -14.29 -12.78 6.35
C LEU A 19 -14.50 -11.28 6.55
N ARG A 20 -15.60 -10.72 6.02
CA ARG A 20 -15.95 -9.31 6.24
C ARG A 20 -16.27 -9.03 7.71
N TRP A 21 -17.13 -9.86 8.32
CA TRP A 21 -17.48 -9.70 9.73
C TRP A 21 -16.30 -9.96 10.67
N GLY A 22 -15.44 -10.91 10.35
CA GLY A 22 -14.19 -11.15 11.08
C GLY A 22 -13.27 -9.94 11.08
N ARG A 23 -13.07 -9.29 9.93
CA ARG A 23 -12.28 -8.04 9.84
C ARG A 23 -12.89 -6.90 10.64
N ILE A 24 -14.22 -6.73 10.58
CA ILE A 24 -14.92 -5.71 11.36
C ILE A 24 -14.75 -5.97 12.85
N ALA A 25 -14.92 -7.22 13.29
CA ALA A 25 -14.75 -7.61 14.69
C ALA A 25 -13.33 -7.35 15.19
N VAL A 26 -12.30 -7.73 14.41
CA VAL A 26 -10.89 -7.47 14.72
C VAL A 26 -10.62 -5.96 14.80
N THR A 27 -11.16 -5.17 13.86
CA THR A 27 -11.02 -3.71 13.89
C THR A 27 -11.65 -3.09 15.12
N ILE A 28 -12.89 -3.49 15.46
CA ILE A 28 -13.58 -3.01 16.66
C ILE A 28 -12.78 -3.39 17.90
N ALA A 29 -12.35 -4.65 18.03
CA ALA A 29 -11.55 -5.12 19.16
C ALA A 29 -10.23 -4.33 19.29
N ALA A 30 -9.52 -4.10 18.19
CA ALA A 30 -8.29 -3.33 18.19
C ALA A 30 -8.53 -1.87 18.62
N VAL A 31 -9.54 -1.19 18.04
CA VAL A 31 -9.88 0.19 18.38
C VAL A 31 -10.32 0.30 19.85
N THR A 32 -11.16 -0.63 20.33
CA THR A 32 -11.59 -0.65 21.74
C THR A 32 -10.42 -0.87 22.68
N TYR A 33 -9.51 -1.80 22.36
CA TYR A 33 -8.30 -2.03 23.15
C TYR A 33 -7.42 -0.78 23.20
N LEU A 34 -7.19 -0.12 22.06
CA LEU A 34 -6.41 1.11 22.02
C LEU A 34 -7.07 2.25 22.79
N ALA A 35 -8.40 2.42 22.65
CA ALA A 35 -9.16 3.43 23.40
C ALA A 35 -9.15 3.18 24.93
N SER A 36 -8.97 1.93 25.37
CA SER A 36 -8.84 1.60 26.78
C SER A 36 -7.44 1.88 27.38
N ARG A 37 -6.43 2.14 26.53
CA ARG A 37 -5.04 2.35 26.95
C ARG A 37 -4.69 3.82 27.13
N VAL A 38 -5.40 4.72 26.49
CA VAL A 38 -5.07 6.15 26.46
C VAL A 38 -6.32 6.96 26.71
N GLU A 39 -6.20 7.96 27.58
CA GLU A 39 -7.29 8.91 27.78
C GLU A 39 -7.50 9.76 26.51
N PRO A 40 -8.75 9.92 26.03
CA PRO A 40 -9.02 10.74 24.84
C PRO A 40 -8.53 12.18 24.96
N ARG A 41 -8.47 12.72 26.18
CA ARG A 41 -7.94 14.05 26.49
C ARG A 41 -6.47 14.17 26.16
N ASP A 42 -5.65 13.19 26.54
CA ASP A 42 -4.21 13.19 26.27
C ASP A 42 -3.90 13.17 24.77
N VAL A 43 -4.73 12.45 24.00
CA VAL A 43 -4.62 12.46 22.52
C VAL A 43 -5.00 13.82 21.96
N LEU A 44 -6.07 14.44 22.49
CA LEU A 44 -6.51 15.77 22.04
C LEU A 44 -5.46 16.83 22.37
N ASP A 45 -4.88 16.81 23.57
CA ASP A 45 -3.83 17.71 23.98
C ASP A 45 -2.55 17.54 23.15
N ALA A 46 -2.23 16.30 22.75
CA ALA A 46 -1.16 16.04 21.81
C ALA A 46 -1.45 16.65 20.44
N PHE A 47 -2.69 16.51 19.92
CA PHE A 47 -3.10 17.12 18.65
C PHE A 47 -2.94 18.65 18.62
N GLN A 48 -3.14 19.33 19.74
CA GLN A 48 -2.98 20.80 19.83
C GLN A 48 -1.53 21.25 19.57
N ARG A 49 -0.56 20.35 19.72
CA ARG A 49 0.86 20.61 19.42
C ARG A 49 1.18 20.53 17.93
N LEU A 50 0.29 19.93 17.11
CA LEU A 50 0.52 19.81 15.68
C LEU A 50 0.51 21.17 15.01
N SER A 51 1.67 21.61 14.51
CA SER A 51 1.76 22.88 13.80
C SER A 51 1.15 22.79 12.40
N LEU A 52 0.55 23.88 11.95
CA LEU A 52 0.01 24.00 10.60
C LEU A 52 1.10 23.73 9.55
N GLY A 53 2.34 24.18 9.79
CA GLY A 53 3.48 23.93 8.90
C GLY A 53 3.79 22.46 8.74
N ALA A 54 3.75 21.66 9.81
CA ALA A 54 3.96 20.21 9.74
C ALA A 54 2.84 19.51 8.98
N ALA A 55 1.58 19.91 9.23
CA ALA A 55 0.43 19.35 8.52
C ALA A 55 0.48 19.65 7.01
N MET A 56 0.78 20.89 6.63
CA MET A 56 0.91 21.29 5.23
C MET A 56 2.09 20.60 4.53
N THR A 57 3.22 20.46 5.23
CA THR A 57 4.37 19.69 4.72
C THR A 57 3.97 18.25 4.46
N ALA A 58 3.32 17.59 5.42
CA ALA A 58 2.89 16.20 5.27
C ALA A 58 1.93 16.02 4.08
N ILE A 59 0.92 16.88 3.94
CA ILE A 59 -0.03 16.84 2.80
C ILE A 59 0.72 17.04 1.49
N THR A 60 1.59 18.04 1.40
CA THR A 60 2.31 18.38 0.16
C THR A 60 3.21 17.23 -0.30
N VAL A 61 4.02 16.64 0.60
CA VAL A 61 4.91 15.55 0.20
C VAL A 61 4.16 14.26 -0.12
N VAL A 62 3.02 13.99 0.52
CA VAL A 62 2.14 12.88 0.16
C VAL A 62 1.53 13.08 -1.23
N LEU A 63 1.07 14.28 -1.57
CA LEU A 63 0.57 14.59 -2.91
C LEU A 63 1.66 14.45 -3.98
N ILE A 64 2.89 14.89 -3.71
CA ILE A 64 4.05 14.64 -4.58
C ILE A 64 4.26 13.13 -4.75
N GLY A 65 4.20 12.36 -3.67
CA GLY A 65 4.28 10.90 -3.70
C GLY A 65 3.20 10.25 -4.58
N LEU A 66 1.98 10.78 -4.58
CA LEU A 66 0.90 10.30 -5.48
C LEU A 66 1.22 10.57 -6.95
N LEU A 67 1.74 11.75 -7.29
CA LEU A 67 2.17 12.07 -8.66
C LEU A 67 3.28 11.12 -9.12
N MET A 68 4.28 10.88 -8.27
CA MET A 68 5.33 9.90 -8.55
C MET A 68 4.78 8.49 -8.70
N GLY A 69 3.76 8.12 -7.93
CA GLY A 69 3.07 6.84 -8.04
C GLY A 69 2.37 6.63 -9.38
N MET A 70 1.76 7.66 -9.94
CA MET A 70 1.17 7.62 -11.30
C MET A 70 2.24 7.33 -12.36
N VAL A 71 3.40 8.03 -12.28
CA VAL A 71 4.54 7.80 -13.17
C VAL A 71 5.06 6.37 -13.02
N ARG A 72 5.26 5.90 -11.78
CA ARG A 72 5.71 4.54 -11.47
C ARG A 72 4.81 3.49 -12.09
N TRP A 73 3.48 3.60 -11.87
CA TRP A 73 2.53 2.65 -12.41
C TRP A 73 2.57 2.60 -13.95
N ARG A 74 2.62 3.75 -14.62
CA ARG A 74 2.77 3.84 -16.07
C ARG A 74 4.06 3.17 -16.57
N LEU A 75 5.17 3.37 -15.86
CA LEU A 75 6.45 2.73 -16.20
C LEU A 75 6.39 1.21 -16.00
N LEU A 76 5.72 0.72 -14.97
CA LEU A 76 5.53 -0.72 -14.77
C LEU A 76 4.68 -1.35 -15.88
N LEU A 77 3.62 -0.68 -16.33
CA LEU A 77 2.85 -1.15 -17.51
C LEU A 77 3.79 -1.30 -18.71
N ARG A 78 4.65 -0.32 -18.99
CA ARG A 78 5.67 -0.40 -20.06
C ARG A 78 6.67 -1.53 -19.83
N ALA A 79 7.20 -1.65 -18.63
CA ALA A 79 8.18 -2.66 -18.28
C ALA A 79 7.68 -4.08 -18.55
N TYR A 80 6.39 -4.30 -18.36
CA TYR A 80 5.72 -5.59 -18.53
C TYR A 80 4.97 -5.75 -19.86
N GLY A 81 5.30 -4.94 -20.87
CA GLY A 81 4.89 -5.16 -22.25
C GLY A 81 3.48 -4.69 -22.58
N ALA A 82 2.96 -3.68 -21.89
CA ALA A 82 1.73 -3.02 -22.31
C ALA A 82 1.93 -2.38 -23.69
N ILE A 83 1.05 -2.71 -24.65
CA ILE A 83 1.09 -2.26 -26.04
C ILE A 83 0.39 -0.91 -26.20
N ASP A 84 -0.80 -0.78 -25.58
CA ASP A 84 -1.63 0.42 -25.61
C ASP A 84 -1.72 1.04 -24.22
N ILE A 85 -0.73 1.89 -23.90
CA ILE A 85 -0.64 2.51 -22.58
C ILE A 85 -1.62 3.68 -22.49
N PRO A 86 -2.51 3.69 -21.47
CA PRO A 86 -3.48 4.75 -21.31
C PRO A 86 -2.84 6.16 -21.28
N PRO A 87 -3.51 7.18 -21.84
CA PRO A 87 -3.03 8.56 -21.77
C PRO A 87 -2.93 9.03 -20.31
N TRP A 88 -2.13 10.06 -20.07
CA TRP A 88 -1.86 10.56 -18.71
C TRP A 88 -3.12 10.94 -17.93
N THR A 89 -4.13 11.48 -18.60
CA THR A 89 -5.42 11.82 -17.98
C THR A 89 -6.12 10.58 -17.44
N ARG A 90 -6.09 9.46 -18.18
CA ARG A 90 -6.67 8.19 -17.76
C ARG A 90 -5.83 7.51 -16.66
N ILE A 91 -4.49 7.59 -16.74
CA ILE A 91 -3.58 7.12 -15.69
C ILE A 91 -3.86 7.86 -14.38
N ALA A 92 -3.90 9.19 -14.42
CA ALA A 92 -4.17 10.02 -13.24
C ALA A 92 -5.55 9.71 -12.64
N HIS A 93 -6.58 9.64 -13.48
CA HIS A 93 -7.93 9.30 -13.05
C HIS A 93 -7.99 7.94 -12.34
N LEU A 94 -7.50 6.88 -12.98
CA LEU A 94 -7.50 5.52 -12.41
C LEU A 94 -6.66 5.43 -11.13
N TYR A 95 -5.53 6.14 -11.07
CA TYR A 95 -4.65 6.12 -9.92
C TYR A 95 -5.26 6.82 -8.71
N LEU A 96 -5.82 8.04 -8.89
CA LEU A 96 -6.44 8.81 -7.83
C LEU A 96 -7.73 8.16 -7.32
N VAL A 97 -8.58 7.67 -8.22
CA VAL A 97 -9.77 6.91 -7.84
C VAL A 97 -9.39 5.60 -7.17
N GLY A 98 -8.34 4.92 -7.65
CA GLY A 98 -7.77 3.74 -7.01
C GLY A 98 -7.28 4.05 -5.59
N HIS A 99 -6.57 5.16 -5.40
CA HIS A 99 -6.12 5.61 -4.07
C HIS A 99 -7.30 5.88 -3.14
N PHE A 100 -8.36 6.54 -3.61
CA PHE A 100 -9.60 6.73 -2.86
C PHE A 100 -10.18 5.39 -2.40
N TYR A 101 -10.39 4.44 -3.29
CA TYR A 101 -10.96 3.14 -2.91
C TYR A 101 -10.03 2.31 -2.02
N ASN A 102 -8.71 2.43 -2.17
CA ASN A 102 -7.77 1.76 -1.26
C ASN A 102 -7.80 2.34 0.16
N THR A 103 -8.08 3.64 0.30
CA THR A 103 -8.10 4.33 1.60
C THR A 103 -9.44 4.18 2.31
N TYR A 104 -10.56 4.34 1.58
CA TYR A 104 -11.90 4.38 2.18
C TYR A 104 -12.64 3.05 2.12
N ALA A 105 -12.33 2.15 1.17
CA ALA A 105 -13.01 0.87 1.09
C ALA A 105 -12.41 -0.16 2.05
N PRO A 106 -13.24 -1.04 2.62
CA PRO A 106 -12.76 -2.11 3.49
C PRO A 106 -11.77 -3.04 2.77
N GLY A 107 -10.64 -3.30 3.41
CA GLY A 107 -9.62 -4.24 2.92
C GLY A 107 -8.45 -3.60 2.16
N GLY A 108 -8.48 -2.30 1.87
CA GLY A 108 -7.33 -1.56 1.34
C GLY A 108 -6.81 -1.97 -0.04
N VAL A 109 -7.58 -2.77 -0.79
CA VAL A 109 -7.18 -3.33 -2.09
C VAL A 109 -8.19 -3.04 -3.21
N GLY A 110 -9.31 -2.38 -2.91
CA GLY A 110 -10.39 -2.12 -3.88
C GLY A 110 -9.90 -1.33 -5.09
N GLY A 111 -9.12 -0.31 -4.87
CA GLY A 111 -8.52 0.50 -5.93
C GLY A 111 -7.49 -0.24 -6.77
N ASP A 112 -6.76 -1.18 -6.18
CA ASP A 112 -5.81 -2.02 -6.92
C ASP A 112 -6.52 -2.95 -7.90
N VAL A 113 -7.65 -3.51 -7.47
CA VAL A 113 -8.50 -4.32 -8.36
C VAL A 113 -9.02 -3.47 -9.52
N ILE A 114 -9.50 -2.24 -9.23
CA ILE A 114 -9.97 -1.30 -10.26
C ILE A 114 -8.84 -1.01 -11.26
N ARG A 115 -7.64 -0.64 -10.78
CA ARG A 115 -6.49 -0.34 -11.64
C ARG A 115 -6.05 -1.56 -12.45
N GLY A 116 -5.96 -2.73 -11.82
CA GLY A 116 -5.58 -3.98 -12.46
C GLY A 116 -6.54 -4.39 -13.57
N VAL A 117 -7.85 -4.32 -13.31
CA VAL A 117 -8.86 -4.66 -14.32
C VAL A 117 -8.93 -3.61 -15.44
N ALA A 118 -8.85 -2.32 -15.09
CA ALA A 118 -8.90 -1.24 -16.08
C ALA A 118 -7.67 -1.23 -17.01
N SER A 119 -6.51 -1.71 -16.53
CA SER A 119 -5.29 -1.78 -17.35
C SER A 119 -5.22 -3.01 -18.27
N ARG A 120 -6.19 -3.93 -18.21
CA ARG A 120 -6.21 -5.13 -19.07
C ARG A 120 -6.14 -4.80 -20.57
N LYS A 121 -6.86 -3.75 -21.02
CA LYS A 121 -6.85 -3.30 -22.41
C LYS A 121 -5.46 -2.90 -22.92
N ALA A 122 -4.57 -2.48 -22.01
CA ALA A 122 -3.20 -2.09 -22.35
C ALA A 122 -2.33 -3.28 -22.81
N PHE A 123 -2.76 -4.52 -22.56
CA PHE A 123 -2.01 -5.74 -22.90
C PHE A 123 -2.57 -6.48 -24.14
N GLY A 124 -3.49 -5.89 -24.89
CA GLY A 124 -4.09 -6.46 -26.08
C GLY A 124 -5.56 -6.88 -25.89
N ASP A 125 -5.97 -7.95 -26.56
CA ASP A 125 -7.35 -8.42 -26.55
C ASP A 125 -7.88 -8.70 -25.14
N LEU A 126 -9.21 -8.54 -24.96
CA LEU A 126 -9.88 -8.69 -23.66
C LEU A 126 -10.02 -10.16 -23.25
N ASP A 127 -8.91 -10.88 -23.23
CA ASP A 127 -8.85 -12.26 -22.77
C ASP A 127 -8.46 -12.37 -21.28
N TRP A 128 -8.41 -13.61 -20.79
CA TRP A 128 -7.98 -13.89 -19.43
C TRP A 128 -6.50 -13.52 -19.18
N ALA A 129 -5.63 -13.63 -20.18
CA ALA A 129 -4.20 -13.35 -20.04
C ALA A 129 -3.96 -11.85 -19.86
N SER A 130 -4.63 -10.99 -20.63
CA SER A 130 -4.53 -9.54 -20.49
C SER A 130 -5.07 -9.04 -19.15
N ALA A 131 -6.20 -9.61 -18.66
CA ALA A 131 -6.73 -9.30 -17.33
C ALA A 131 -5.76 -9.71 -16.21
N THR A 132 -5.13 -10.88 -16.32
CA THR A 132 -4.14 -11.38 -15.36
C THR A 132 -2.89 -10.49 -15.35
N SER A 133 -2.44 -10.03 -16.54
CA SER A 133 -1.29 -9.14 -16.67
C SER A 133 -1.50 -7.80 -15.96
N GLY A 134 -2.66 -7.17 -16.11
CA GLY A 134 -3.00 -5.91 -15.44
C GLY A 134 -2.97 -6.04 -13.92
N VAL A 135 -3.58 -7.09 -13.36
CA VAL A 135 -3.60 -7.35 -11.92
C VAL A 135 -2.19 -7.69 -11.41
N ALA A 136 -1.42 -8.49 -12.17
CA ALA A 136 -0.06 -8.85 -11.79
C ALA A 136 0.88 -7.65 -11.73
N VAL A 137 0.76 -6.68 -12.65
CA VAL A 137 1.54 -5.44 -12.60
C VAL A 137 1.25 -4.64 -11.33
N VAL A 138 -0.01 -4.54 -10.91
CA VAL A 138 -0.37 -3.88 -9.65
C VAL A 138 0.18 -4.65 -8.44
N PHE A 139 0.16 -5.98 -8.48
CA PHE A 139 0.76 -6.81 -7.42
C PHE A 139 2.29 -6.61 -7.36
N ILE A 140 2.98 -6.59 -8.50
CA ILE A 140 4.42 -6.31 -8.59
C ILE A 140 4.73 -4.91 -8.03
N GLU A 141 3.91 -3.92 -8.34
CA GLU A 141 4.02 -2.58 -7.75
C GLU A 141 4.00 -2.62 -6.22
N ARG A 142 3.11 -3.44 -5.63
CA ARG A 142 3.04 -3.65 -4.18
C ARG A 142 4.31 -4.31 -3.63
N VAL A 143 4.80 -5.36 -4.28
CA VAL A 143 6.04 -6.05 -3.86
C VAL A 143 7.24 -5.10 -3.89
N ILE A 144 7.40 -4.31 -4.96
CA ILE A 144 8.45 -3.29 -5.05
C ILE A 144 8.30 -2.25 -3.94
N GLY A 145 7.07 -1.84 -3.61
CA GLY A 145 6.79 -0.90 -2.52
C GLY A 145 7.27 -1.44 -1.16
N VAL A 146 6.91 -2.68 -0.81
CA VAL A 146 7.39 -3.32 0.43
C VAL A 146 8.91 -3.45 0.44
N SER A 147 9.51 -3.87 -0.68
CA SER A 147 10.97 -3.94 -0.79
C SER A 147 11.64 -2.60 -0.53
N ALA A 148 11.08 -1.52 -1.08
CA ALA A 148 11.60 -0.16 -0.87
C ALA A 148 11.52 0.27 0.60
N LEU A 149 10.41 -0.04 1.30
CA LEU A 149 10.28 0.23 2.74
C LEU A 149 11.35 -0.49 3.55
N LEU A 150 11.58 -1.79 3.26
CA LEU A 150 12.58 -2.59 3.97
C LEU A 150 14.01 -2.11 3.69
N VAL A 151 14.32 -1.71 2.45
CA VAL A 151 15.62 -1.10 2.10
C VAL A 151 15.83 0.20 2.86
N LEU A 152 14.81 1.07 2.92
CA LEU A 152 14.91 2.35 3.63
C LEU A 152 15.07 2.14 5.14
N ALA A 153 14.26 1.26 5.76
CA ALA A 153 14.37 0.95 7.17
C ALA A 153 15.76 0.41 7.53
N THR A 154 16.24 -0.57 6.75
CA THR A 154 17.54 -1.20 6.97
C THR A 154 18.68 -0.20 6.76
N GLY A 155 18.64 0.55 5.66
CA GLY A 155 19.66 1.56 5.36
C GLY A 155 19.76 2.62 6.46
N ALA A 156 18.61 3.14 6.93
CA ALA A 156 18.58 4.09 8.03
C ALA A 156 19.10 3.47 9.34
N TYR A 157 18.72 2.24 9.66
CA TYR A 157 19.18 1.53 10.85
C TYR A 157 20.69 1.26 10.84
N LEU A 158 21.25 0.86 9.69
CA LEU A 158 22.70 0.65 9.55
C LEU A 158 23.52 1.94 9.71
N ILE A 159 22.96 3.07 9.28
CA ILE A 159 23.61 4.40 9.46
C ILE A 159 23.51 4.83 10.92
N ARG A 160 22.37 4.63 11.56
CA ARG A 160 22.13 5.02 12.96
C ARG A 160 21.25 3.99 13.66
N PRO A 161 21.83 2.98 14.32
CA PRO A 161 21.08 2.00 15.09
C PRO A 161 20.24 2.67 16.19
N ILE A 162 19.04 2.15 16.41
CA ILE A 162 18.10 2.62 17.41
C ILE A 162 18.02 1.56 18.50
N PRO A 163 18.34 1.89 19.76
CA PRO A 163 18.17 0.98 20.89
C PRO A 163 16.72 0.53 21.02
N GLY A 164 16.49 -0.74 21.37
CA GLY A 164 15.14 -1.30 21.52
C GLY A 164 14.49 -1.81 20.23
N ILE A 165 15.09 -1.56 19.06
CA ILE A 165 14.68 -2.18 17.80
C ILE A 165 15.77 -3.19 17.40
N GLU A 166 15.81 -4.31 18.12
CA GLU A 166 16.75 -5.38 17.84
C GLU A 166 16.30 -6.21 16.64
N ASN A 167 17.25 -6.86 15.96
CA ASN A 167 17.01 -7.76 14.83
C ASN A 167 16.35 -7.13 13.57
N VAL A 168 16.34 -5.79 13.42
CA VAL A 168 15.85 -5.12 12.19
C VAL A 168 16.55 -5.71 10.96
N GLY A 169 17.87 -5.97 11.04
CA GLY A 169 18.64 -6.57 9.94
C GLY A 169 18.13 -7.94 9.55
N LEU A 170 17.76 -8.80 10.50
CA LEU A 170 17.21 -10.12 10.24
C LEU A 170 15.82 -10.02 9.58
N TRP A 171 14.91 -9.25 10.15
CA TRP A 171 13.57 -9.07 9.60
C TRP A 171 13.58 -8.44 8.22
N ALA A 172 14.49 -7.46 8.02
CA ALA A 172 14.69 -6.85 6.71
C ALA A 172 15.27 -7.84 5.70
N ALA A 173 16.25 -8.65 6.09
CA ALA A 173 16.83 -9.69 5.22
C ALA A 173 15.77 -10.73 4.82
N LEU A 174 14.95 -11.18 5.76
CA LEU A 174 13.84 -12.11 5.49
C LEU A 174 12.78 -11.47 4.57
N GLY A 175 12.39 -10.22 4.84
CA GLY A 175 11.41 -9.50 4.02
C GLY A 175 11.93 -9.20 2.61
N LEU A 176 13.16 -8.74 2.47
CA LEU A 176 13.82 -8.53 1.19
C LEU A 176 14.02 -9.83 0.42
N GLY A 177 14.39 -10.91 1.12
CA GLY A 177 14.49 -12.25 0.53
C GLY A 177 13.15 -12.75 -0.01
N ALA A 178 12.07 -12.58 0.76
CA ALA A 178 10.72 -12.91 0.33
C ALA A 178 10.25 -12.05 -0.87
N ALA A 179 10.53 -10.74 -0.84
CA ALA A 179 10.19 -9.84 -1.94
C ALA A 179 10.98 -10.17 -3.22
N ALA A 180 12.30 -10.38 -3.10
CA ALA A 180 13.15 -10.81 -4.22
C ALA A 180 12.71 -12.18 -4.76
N GLY A 181 12.45 -13.15 -3.88
CA GLY A 181 11.94 -14.46 -4.26
C GLY A 181 10.60 -14.38 -5.00
N THR A 182 9.70 -13.49 -4.58
CA THR A 182 8.43 -13.25 -5.27
C THR A 182 8.65 -12.67 -6.67
N LEU A 183 9.49 -11.65 -6.81
CA LEU A 183 9.81 -11.03 -8.11
C LEU A 183 10.49 -12.01 -9.06
N ILE A 184 11.47 -12.78 -8.55
CA ILE A 184 12.14 -13.84 -9.31
C ILE A 184 11.14 -14.92 -9.69
N GLY A 185 10.29 -15.36 -8.75
CA GLY A 185 9.23 -16.33 -8.98
C GLY A 185 8.30 -15.92 -10.11
N ILE A 186 7.82 -14.67 -10.11
CA ILE A 186 6.98 -14.13 -11.19
C ILE A 186 7.73 -14.12 -12.53
N ALA A 187 9.02 -13.73 -12.54
CA ALA A 187 9.83 -13.68 -13.75
C ALA A 187 10.12 -15.08 -14.35
N ILE A 188 10.25 -16.10 -13.50
CA ILE A 188 10.57 -17.46 -13.91
C ILE A 188 9.31 -18.29 -14.17
N ALA A 189 8.18 -17.97 -13.51
CA ALA A 189 6.95 -18.75 -13.57
C ALA A 189 6.46 -19.05 -15.00
N PRO A 190 6.47 -18.11 -15.98
CA PRO A 190 6.09 -18.40 -17.36
C PRO A 190 7.01 -19.42 -18.06
N ARG A 191 8.30 -19.51 -17.62
CA ARG A 191 9.28 -20.48 -18.15
C ARG A 191 9.09 -21.87 -17.54
N LEU A 192 8.67 -21.94 -16.27
CA LEU A 192 8.39 -23.20 -15.57
C LEU A 192 7.01 -23.78 -15.91
N ALA A 193 6.08 -22.96 -16.37
CA ALA A 193 4.71 -23.33 -16.66
C ALA A 193 4.54 -24.54 -17.60
N PRO A 194 5.40 -24.78 -18.62
CA PRO A 194 5.32 -25.98 -19.48
C PRO A 194 5.58 -27.30 -18.74
N PHE A 195 6.34 -27.27 -17.65
CA PHE A 195 6.73 -28.44 -16.86
C PHE A 195 5.72 -28.78 -15.76
N LEU A 196 4.68 -27.95 -15.58
CA LEU A 196 3.68 -28.11 -14.53
C LEU A 196 2.36 -28.68 -15.08
N PRO A 197 1.58 -29.39 -14.24
CA PRO A 197 0.24 -29.83 -14.60
C PRO A 197 -0.60 -28.66 -15.10
N GLU A 198 -1.48 -28.90 -16.08
CA GLU A 198 -2.24 -27.87 -16.80
C GLU A 198 -2.99 -26.88 -15.87
N LYS A 199 -3.54 -27.40 -14.76
CA LYS A 199 -4.23 -26.59 -13.74
C LYS A 199 -3.35 -25.49 -13.11
N LEU A 200 -2.05 -25.73 -12.99
CA LEU A 200 -1.06 -24.79 -12.44
C LEU A 200 -0.33 -24.03 -13.56
N GLY A 201 -0.02 -24.71 -14.66
CA GLY A 201 0.71 -24.12 -15.78
C GLY A 201 -0.08 -23.02 -16.52
N LYS A 202 -1.38 -23.20 -16.70
CA LYS A 202 -2.22 -22.22 -17.43
C LYS A 202 -2.20 -20.81 -16.80
N PRO A 203 -2.46 -20.61 -15.49
CA PRO A 203 -2.37 -19.27 -14.88
C PRO A 203 -0.95 -18.71 -14.86
N LEU A 204 0.09 -19.56 -14.74
CA LEU A 204 1.47 -19.10 -14.73
C LEU A 204 1.96 -18.64 -16.11
N ARG A 205 1.46 -19.23 -17.20
CA ARG A 205 1.73 -18.76 -18.58
C ARG A 205 1.14 -17.38 -18.86
N ALA A 206 0.05 -17.02 -18.16
CA ALA A 206 -0.61 -15.73 -18.28
C ALA A 206 0.06 -14.60 -17.49
N LEU A 207 1.10 -14.90 -16.68
CA LEU A 207 1.84 -13.86 -15.98
C LEU A 207 2.65 -13.00 -16.95
N PRO A 208 2.70 -11.68 -16.75
CA PRO A 208 3.42 -10.78 -17.63
C PRO A 208 4.92 -11.04 -17.54
N ARG A 209 5.60 -10.96 -18.68
CA ARG A 209 7.05 -11.04 -18.76
C ARG A 209 7.66 -9.64 -18.68
N LEU A 210 8.84 -9.54 -18.06
CA LEU A 210 9.60 -8.31 -18.10
C LEU A 210 10.19 -8.12 -19.52
N PHE A 211 9.69 -7.09 -20.22
CA PHE A 211 10.14 -6.75 -21.58
C PHE A 211 11.21 -5.67 -21.58
N SER A 212 11.17 -4.74 -20.62
CA SER A 212 12.13 -3.65 -20.55
C SER A 212 12.61 -3.41 -19.12
N ILE A 213 13.92 -3.52 -18.93
CA ILE A 213 14.55 -3.34 -17.63
C ILE A 213 14.60 -1.88 -17.19
N TRP A 214 14.76 -0.93 -18.12
CA TRP A 214 14.91 0.50 -17.81
C TRP A 214 13.69 1.08 -17.07
N PRO A 215 12.46 0.99 -17.61
CA PRO A 215 11.28 1.45 -16.89
C PRO A 215 11.09 0.75 -15.54
N PHE A 216 11.50 -0.52 -15.41
CA PHE A 216 11.45 -1.27 -14.17
C PHE A 216 12.42 -0.70 -13.11
N LEU A 217 13.67 -0.41 -13.48
CA LEU A 217 14.65 0.20 -12.58
C LEU A 217 14.21 1.59 -12.12
N VAL A 218 13.69 2.42 -13.05
CA VAL A 218 13.13 3.73 -12.68
C VAL A 218 11.94 3.58 -11.73
N ALA A 219 11.09 2.57 -11.91
CA ALA A 219 9.99 2.30 -10.99
C ALA A 219 10.47 1.92 -9.57
N ILE A 220 11.60 1.20 -9.44
CA ILE A 220 12.23 0.92 -8.14
C ILE A 220 12.71 2.22 -7.49
N VAL A 221 13.42 3.07 -8.22
CA VAL A 221 13.89 4.37 -7.71
C VAL A 221 12.72 5.24 -7.27
N LEU A 222 11.65 5.32 -8.08
CA LEU A 222 10.44 6.05 -7.70
C LEU A 222 9.78 5.47 -6.44
N SER A 223 9.85 4.16 -6.23
CA SER A 223 9.33 3.55 -4.99
C SER A 223 10.12 3.99 -3.76
N LEU A 224 11.44 4.05 -3.85
CA LEU A 224 12.28 4.61 -2.79
C LEU A 224 11.92 6.07 -2.51
N CYS A 225 11.79 6.89 -3.55
CA CYS A 225 11.43 8.30 -3.41
C CYS A 225 10.03 8.47 -2.77
N ILE A 226 9.02 7.71 -3.22
CA ILE A 226 7.65 7.76 -2.66
C ILE A 226 7.65 7.44 -1.17
N HIS A 227 8.37 6.39 -0.77
CA HIS A 227 8.44 6.01 0.64
C HIS A 227 9.29 6.99 1.45
N SER A 228 10.31 7.62 0.87
CA SER A 228 11.02 8.74 1.48
C SER A 228 10.11 9.95 1.73
N MET A 229 9.19 10.26 0.81
CA MET A 229 8.17 11.30 1.04
C MET A 229 7.26 10.94 2.23
N ASN A 230 6.87 9.67 2.39
CA ASN A 230 6.09 9.23 3.55
C ASN A 230 6.89 9.32 4.86
N ILE A 231 8.22 9.06 4.84
CA ILE A 231 9.10 9.27 6.00
C ILE A 231 9.12 10.75 6.37
N ILE A 232 9.28 11.65 5.39
CA ILE A 232 9.29 13.10 5.62
C ILE A 232 7.95 13.56 6.21
N ALA A 233 6.82 13.08 5.66
CA ALA A 233 5.49 13.38 6.18
C ALA A 233 5.33 12.94 7.63
N GLY A 234 5.68 11.69 7.93
CA GLY A 234 5.60 11.13 9.28
C GLY A 234 6.53 11.84 10.26
N HIS A 235 7.76 12.16 9.84
CA HIS A 235 8.69 12.92 10.64
C HIS A 235 8.19 14.34 10.94
N ALA A 236 7.70 15.07 9.96
CA ALA A 236 7.17 16.41 10.15
C ALA A 236 6.04 16.43 11.20
N ILE A 237 5.15 15.45 11.15
CA ILE A 237 4.08 15.28 12.13
C ILE A 237 4.67 14.95 13.51
N MET A 238 5.46 13.88 13.61
CA MET A 238 5.96 13.38 14.90
C MET A 238 6.87 14.37 15.60
N HIS A 239 7.76 15.03 14.86
CA HIS A 239 8.64 16.07 15.41
C HIS A 239 7.87 17.31 15.88
N SER A 240 6.75 17.64 15.23
CA SER A 240 5.87 18.73 15.69
C SER A 240 5.15 18.38 16.99
N LEU A 241 4.75 17.12 17.16
CA LEU A 241 4.08 16.62 18.37
C LEU A 241 5.06 16.40 19.52
N ASP A 242 6.26 15.96 19.20
CA ASP A 242 7.37 15.71 20.14
C ASP A 242 8.71 16.09 19.47
N PRO A 243 9.28 17.28 19.81
CA PRO A 243 10.53 17.74 19.24
C PRO A 243 11.76 16.86 19.55
N SER A 244 11.65 15.90 20.48
CA SER A 244 12.74 14.94 20.75
C SER A 244 12.90 13.91 19.64
N VAL A 245 11.87 13.69 18.81
CA VAL A 245 11.87 12.76 17.68
C VAL A 245 12.80 13.26 16.59
N THR A 246 13.89 12.55 16.36
CA THR A 246 14.88 12.87 15.33
C THR A 246 14.46 12.29 13.97
N PHE A 247 14.99 12.88 12.89
CA PHE A 247 14.76 12.35 11.53
C PHE A 247 15.27 10.91 11.38
N ALA A 248 16.42 10.57 12.00
CA ALA A 248 16.97 9.22 11.96
C ALA A 248 16.03 8.17 12.57
N GLN A 249 15.38 8.50 13.70
CA GLN A 249 14.35 7.63 14.29
C GLN A 249 13.16 7.44 13.36
N SER A 250 12.64 8.52 12.81
CA SER A 250 11.53 8.43 11.83
C SER A 250 11.91 7.68 10.57
N ALA A 251 13.17 7.79 10.10
CA ALA A 251 13.65 7.08 8.92
C ALA A 251 13.70 5.55 9.10
N VAL A 252 13.85 5.06 10.34
CA VAL A 252 13.72 3.62 10.65
C VAL A 252 12.26 3.25 10.93
N VAL A 253 11.58 4.02 11.77
CA VAL A 253 10.26 3.69 12.30
C VAL A 253 9.18 3.77 11.22
N MET A 254 9.13 4.86 10.45
CA MET A 254 8.06 5.07 9.46
C MET A 254 7.98 4.00 8.37
N PRO A 255 9.10 3.50 7.79
CA PRO A 255 9.02 2.40 6.84
C PRO A 255 8.52 1.09 7.46
N LEU A 256 8.86 0.80 8.72
CA LEU A 256 8.36 -0.38 9.43
C LEU A 256 6.85 -0.29 9.68
N ILE A 257 6.36 0.90 10.07
CA ILE A 257 4.92 1.18 10.15
C ILE A 257 4.26 1.00 8.79
N GLY A 258 4.86 1.55 7.72
CA GLY A 258 4.38 1.40 6.36
C GLY A 258 4.28 -0.06 5.92
N ALA A 259 5.27 -0.89 6.27
CA ALA A 259 5.27 -2.32 5.98
C ALA A 259 4.15 -3.06 6.72
N SER A 260 3.81 -2.67 7.95
CA SER A 260 2.71 -3.28 8.72
C SER A 260 1.35 -3.10 8.04
N ALA A 261 1.15 -2.02 7.29
CA ALA A 261 -0.10 -1.74 6.56
C ALA A 261 -0.36 -2.69 5.37
N PHE A 262 0.63 -3.45 4.93
CA PHE A 262 0.45 -4.48 3.89
C PHE A 262 -0.27 -5.73 4.38
N PHE A 263 -0.41 -5.90 5.69
CA PHE A 263 -1.17 -7.02 6.25
C PHE A 263 -2.67 -6.68 6.29
N PRO A 264 -3.53 -7.37 5.53
CA PRO A 264 -4.95 -7.02 5.38
C PRO A 264 -5.82 -7.54 6.53
N PHE A 265 -5.38 -7.37 7.80
CA PHE A 265 -6.09 -7.91 8.96
C PHE A 265 -7.25 -7.02 9.43
N THR A 266 -7.23 -5.71 9.09
CA THR A 266 -8.20 -4.73 9.58
C THR A 266 -8.80 -3.90 8.45
N VAL A 267 -9.85 -3.14 8.78
CA VAL A 267 -10.46 -2.20 7.85
C VAL A 267 -9.61 -0.92 7.80
N GLY A 268 -9.03 -0.61 6.65
CA GLY A 268 -8.23 0.60 6.45
C GLY A 268 -6.95 0.69 7.30
N GLY A 269 -6.47 -0.45 7.86
CA GLY A 269 -5.31 -0.47 8.76
C GLY A 269 -5.61 0.02 10.18
N ALA A 270 -6.86 0.37 10.50
CA ALA A 270 -7.23 0.87 11.83
C ALA A 270 -6.92 -0.15 12.92
N GLY A 271 -6.35 0.30 14.00
CA GLY A 271 -5.86 -0.51 15.12
C GLY A 271 -4.44 -1.01 14.92
N VAL A 272 -4.10 -1.61 13.79
CA VAL A 272 -2.74 -2.12 13.51
C VAL A 272 -1.75 -0.96 13.34
N ARG A 273 -2.13 0.08 12.61
CA ARG A 273 -1.30 1.26 12.42
C ARG A 273 -1.06 1.99 13.73
N GLU A 274 -2.11 2.25 14.52
CA GLU A 274 -2.03 2.88 15.83
C GLU A 274 -1.11 2.08 16.76
N ALA A 275 -1.30 0.76 16.83
CA ALA A 275 -0.45 -0.13 17.60
C ALA A 275 1.02 -0.10 17.12
N ALA A 276 1.25 -0.05 15.81
CA ALA A 276 2.59 0.04 15.25
C ALA A 276 3.25 1.40 15.58
N PHE A 277 2.51 2.52 15.53
CA PHE A 277 3.01 3.82 15.97
C PHE A 277 3.39 3.79 17.46
N ALA A 278 2.49 3.31 18.33
CA ALA A 278 2.75 3.23 19.77
C ALA A 278 3.93 2.31 20.08
N ALA A 279 3.98 1.12 19.50
CA ALA A 279 5.05 0.16 19.75
C ALA A 279 6.40 0.67 19.26
N LEU A 280 6.50 1.16 18.02
CA LEU A 280 7.79 1.54 17.42
C LEU A 280 8.30 2.90 17.88
N TYR A 281 7.44 3.92 18.00
CA TYR A 281 7.86 5.19 18.59
C TYR A 281 8.05 5.10 20.10
N GLY A 282 7.34 4.20 20.79
CA GLY A 282 7.56 3.89 22.21
C GLY A 282 8.99 3.40 22.49
N THR A 283 9.62 2.63 21.58
CA THR A 283 11.02 2.19 21.74
C THR A 283 12.01 3.36 21.77
N VAL A 284 11.65 4.50 21.22
CA VAL A 284 12.48 5.72 21.20
C VAL A 284 12.02 6.77 22.24
N GLY A 285 11.15 6.35 23.18
CA GLY A 285 10.75 7.17 24.33
C GLY A 285 9.55 8.10 24.10
N VAL A 286 8.86 7.99 22.95
CA VAL A 286 7.65 8.80 22.69
C VAL A 286 6.48 8.29 23.51
N PRO A 287 5.75 9.16 24.23
CA PRO A 287 4.56 8.79 24.97
C PRO A 287 3.47 8.20 24.07
N GLU A 288 2.75 7.20 24.57
CA GLU A 288 1.74 6.45 23.80
C GLU A 288 0.64 7.36 23.23
N ALA A 289 0.16 8.34 24.00
CA ALA A 289 -0.82 9.33 23.55
C ALA A 289 -0.30 10.15 22.35
N THR A 290 0.97 10.58 22.40
CA THR A 290 1.62 11.31 21.31
C THR A 290 1.77 10.44 20.06
N ALA A 291 2.14 9.18 20.21
CA ALA A 291 2.23 8.23 19.10
C ALA A 291 0.85 7.99 18.44
N TYR A 292 -0.22 7.90 19.22
CA TYR A 292 -1.60 7.81 18.69
C TYR A 292 -2.01 9.08 17.96
N ALA A 293 -1.75 10.26 18.52
CA ALA A 293 -2.02 11.53 17.86
C ALA A 293 -1.25 11.61 16.52
N GLY A 294 0.01 11.17 16.50
CA GLY A 294 0.83 11.09 15.30
C GLY A 294 0.24 10.15 14.24
N SER A 295 -0.21 8.96 14.64
CA SER A 295 -0.87 8.00 13.75
C SER A 295 -2.15 8.57 13.14
N LEU A 296 -3.00 9.19 13.95
CA LEU A 296 -4.26 9.78 13.50
C LEU A 296 -4.01 10.99 12.59
N SER A 297 -3.01 11.83 12.91
CA SER A 297 -2.60 12.96 12.05
C SER A 297 -2.08 12.47 10.69
N PHE A 298 -1.24 11.45 10.69
CA PHE A 298 -0.74 10.83 9.46
C PHE A 298 -1.87 10.22 8.64
N TRP A 299 -2.83 9.56 9.29
CA TRP A 299 -4.01 9.03 8.62
C TRP A 299 -4.91 10.11 8.06
N ALA A 300 -5.14 11.21 8.78
CA ALA A 300 -5.88 12.37 8.27
C ALA A 300 -5.25 12.90 6.98
N THR A 301 -3.90 12.95 6.91
CA THR A 301 -3.18 13.33 5.69
C THR A 301 -3.49 12.36 4.52
N GLN A 302 -3.56 11.05 4.78
CA GLN A 302 -3.92 10.06 3.77
C GLN A 302 -5.39 10.19 3.34
N LEU A 303 -6.32 10.46 4.28
CA LEU A 303 -7.73 10.70 3.97
C LEU A 303 -7.90 11.93 3.07
N ILE A 304 -7.26 13.05 3.42
CA ILE A 304 -7.33 14.29 2.63
C ILE A 304 -6.81 14.05 1.22
N SER A 305 -5.64 13.40 1.08
CA SER A 305 -5.05 13.11 -0.22
C SER A 305 -5.92 12.17 -1.06
N ALA A 306 -6.53 11.17 -0.43
CA ALA A 306 -7.42 10.23 -1.11
C ALA A 306 -8.78 10.87 -1.47
N GLY A 307 -9.24 11.83 -0.68
CA GLY A 307 -10.46 12.59 -0.95
C GLY A 307 -10.44 13.28 -2.32
N VAL A 308 -9.27 13.71 -2.80
CA VAL A 308 -9.09 14.26 -4.15
C VAL A 308 -9.58 13.26 -5.21
N GLY A 309 -9.24 11.98 -5.06
CA GLY A 309 -9.70 10.92 -5.96
C GLY A 309 -11.22 10.70 -5.90
N GLY A 310 -11.81 10.85 -4.70
CA GLY A 310 -13.26 10.79 -4.51
C GLY A 310 -13.99 11.92 -5.26
N VAL A 311 -13.52 13.15 -5.12
CA VAL A 311 -14.08 14.32 -5.85
C VAL A 311 -13.97 14.10 -7.36
N ILE A 312 -12.81 13.66 -7.86
CA ILE A 312 -12.63 13.38 -9.28
C ILE A 312 -13.60 12.29 -9.76
N ASN A 313 -13.82 11.24 -8.96
CA ASN A 313 -14.75 10.17 -9.32
C ASN A 313 -16.21 10.63 -9.36
N LEU A 314 -16.58 11.60 -8.52
CA LEU A 314 -17.91 12.20 -8.56
C LEU A 314 -18.12 13.06 -9.81
N MET A 315 -17.08 13.81 -10.21
CA MET A 315 -17.14 14.69 -11.39
C MET A 315 -17.05 13.90 -12.72
N VAL A 316 -16.26 12.83 -12.73
CA VAL A 316 -16.03 12.00 -13.92
C VAL A 316 -16.08 10.52 -13.49
N PRO A 317 -17.26 9.90 -13.42
CA PRO A 317 -17.40 8.50 -13.03
C PRO A 317 -16.64 7.54 -13.96
N LEU A 318 -16.07 6.47 -13.40
CA LEU A 318 -15.33 5.48 -14.18
C LEU A 318 -16.20 4.76 -15.24
N SER A 319 -17.49 4.63 -15.00
CA SER A 319 -18.47 3.96 -15.88
C SER A 319 -18.87 4.78 -17.12
N GLY A 320 -18.53 6.08 -17.18
CA GLY A 320 -19.00 6.99 -18.22
C GLY A 320 -18.23 6.98 -19.54
N ARG A 321 -17.15 6.20 -19.71
CA ARG A 321 -16.27 6.27 -20.89
C ARG A 321 -16.01 4.92 -21.59
N GLU A 322 -16.85 3.91 -21.38
CA GLU A 322 -16.73 2.65 -22.13
C GLU A 322 -17.58 2.62 -23.43
N SER A 323 -18.24 3.73 -23.77
CA SER A 323 -19.17 3.84 -24.92
C SER A 323 -18.74 4.81 -26.02
N GLU A 324 -17.45 5.22 -26.08
CA GLU A 324 -16.93 5.97 -27.25
C GLU A 324 -15.70 5.29 -27.84
#